data_be2885829e6576f62f766e600f81b715
#
_entry.id   be2885829e6576f62f766e600f81b715
#
_cell.length_a   1.000
_cell.length_b   1.000
_cell.length_c   1.000
_cell.angle_alpha   90.00
_cell.angle_beta   90.00
_cell.angle_gamma   90.00
#
_symmetry.space_group_name_H-M   'P 1'
#
loop_
_entity.id
_entity.type
_entity.pdbx_description
1 polymer ?
#
loop_
_entity_poly.entity_id
_entity_poly.type
_entity_poly.pdbx_seq_one_letter_code
_entity_poly.pdbx_strand_id
1 'polypeptide(L)'
;MDSNVQQPWRGRTTLIFALLAVSLGLGNVLRLPYVIGEQGGGAFLLVYVTVLALVVGPVLIAELTMGSIGRSSPMGSIQWVASLAGRDTRWRWIGALQAALAFMIATLLLVPLVLSAEVSLYLYNGDWDSVSASEIINTLSAIESADHLRVLGVLIALVIVAALPGPQVVLLLAGWILMPLILLMTYSALGYAFEVGDISAANEWIFKYRPEQLTQSGAVTAALALSLIHISEPTRLGA
;
A
#
# COMPACT_ATOMS: atom_id res chain seq x y z
N MET A 1 0.41 -34.04 13.98
CA MET A 1 -0.75 -33.13 13.94
C MET A 1 -0.17 -31.73 13.88
N ASP A 2 -0.14 -31.17 12.66
CA ASP A 2 0.64 -29.96 12.38
C ASP A 2 -0.03 -28.74 12.97
N SER A 3 0.63 -28.15 13.98
CA SER A 3 0.25 -26.91 14.66
C SER A 3 0.38 -25.64 13.79
N ASN A 4 0.59 -25.81 12.48
CA ASN A 4 0.85 -24.73 11.54
C ASN A 4 -0.33 -24.41 10.59
N VAL A 5 -1.52 -25.01 10.81
CA VAL A 5 -2.69 -24.66 10.02
C VAL A 5 -3.23 -23.32 10.54
N GLN A 6 -3.08 -22.29 9.75
CA GLN A 6 -3.60 -20.97 10.08
C GLN A 6 -5.11 -21.03 10.26
N GLN A 7 -5.60 -20.46 11.35
CA GLN A 7 -7.03 -20.39 11.62
C GLN A 7 -7.74 -19.50 10.59
N PRO A 8 -8.92 -19.89 10.14
CA PRO A 8 -9.69 -19.04 9.22
C PRO A 8 -10.06 -17.71 9.88
N TRP A 9 -10.22 -16.68 9.08
CA TRP A 9 -10.67 -15.36 9.53
C TRP A 9 -11.96 -15.46 10.35
N ARG A 10 -12.02 -14.78 11.49
CA ARG A 10 -13.18 -14.78 12.40
C ARG A 10 -14.47 -14.21 11.80
N GLY A 11 -14.40 -13.58 10.61
CA GLY A 11 -15.58 -13.04 9.92
C GLY A 11 -15.22 -12.37 8.59
N ARG A 12 -16.20 -12.35 7.67
CA ARG A 12 -16.08 -11.69 6.36
C ARG A 12 -15.77 -10.19 6.50
N THR A 13 -16.41 -9.53 7.46
CA THR A 13 -16.23 -8.09 7.72
C THR A 13 -14.79 -7.78 8.12
N THR A 14 -14.20 -8.59 9.00
CA THR A 14 -12.80 -8.42 9.42
C THR A 14 -11.83 -8.57 8.26
N LEU A 15 -12.06 -9.55 7.38
CA LEU A 15 -11.24 -9.72 6.17
C LEU A 15 -11.38 -8.50 5.25
N ILE A 16 -12.60 -8.01 5.01
CA ILE A 16 -12.83 -6.84 4.15
C ILE A 16 -12.15 -5.60 4.72
N PHE A 17 -12.29 -5.33 6.03
CA PHE A 17 -11.61 -4.19 6.66
C PHE A 17 -10.09 -4.31 6.63
N ALA A 18 -9.54 -5.50 6.81
CA ALA A 18 -8.10 -5.73 6.71
C ALA A 18 -7.59 -5.48 5.27
N LEU A 19 -8.30 -5.98 4.26
CA LEU A 19 -7.99 -5.74 2.84
C LEU A 19 -8.08 -4.25 2.49
N LEU A 20 -9.12 -3.57 2.94
CA LEU A 20 -9.28 -2.13 2.71
C LEU A 20 -8.18 -1.32 3.40
N ALA A 21 -7.81 -1.65 4.65
CA ALA A 21 -6.75 -0.96 5.37
C ALA A 21 -5.39 -1.07 4.67
N VAL A 22 -5.09 -2.23 4.11
CA VAL A 22 -3.86 -2.45 3.33
C VAL A 22 -3.91 -1.70 2.00
N SER A 23 -5.07 -1.68 1.33
CA SER A 23 -5.23 -1.03 0.01
C SER A 23 -5.29 0.51 0.10
N LEU A 24 -5.75 1.07 1.20
CA LEU A 24 -5.89 2.53 1.42
C LEU A 24 -4.60 3.18 1.96
N GLY A 25 -3.44 2.71 1.56
CA GLY A 25 -2.17 3.35 1.92
C GLY A 25 -2.09 4.81 1.43
N LEU A 26 -1.42 5.67 2.21
CA LEU A 26 -1.21 7.10 1.89
C LEU A 26 -0.65 7.31 0.47
N GLY A 27 0.22 6.41 0.02
CA GLY A 27 0.76 6.44 -1.34
C GLY A 27 -0.31 6.35 -2.42
N ASN A 28 -1.34 5.53 -2.22
CA ASN A 28 -2.44 5.39 -3.18
C ASN A 28 -3.35 6.62 -3.15
N VAL A 29 -3.66 7.16 -1.96
CA VAL A 29 -4.53 8.33 -1.81
C VAL A 29 -3.91 9.58 -2.44
N LEU A 30 -2.61 9.79 -2.28
CA LEU A 30 -1.92 10.99 -2.80
C LEU A 30 -1.42 10.80 -4.24
N ARG A 31 -0.86 9.64 -4.55
CA ARG A 31 -0.21 9.40 -5.84
C ARG A 31 -1.19 9.17 -6.97
N LEU A 32 -2.30 8.47 -6.71
CA LEU A 32 -3.26 8.13 -7.75
C LEU A 32 -3.88 9.36 -8.44
N PRO A 33 -4.42 10.37 -7.72
CA PRO A 33 -4.94 11.58 -8.36
C PRO A 33 -3.88 12.34 -9.15
N TYR A 34 -2.66 12.43 -8.62
CA TYR A 34 -1.54 13.08 -9.29
C TYR A 34 -1.22 12.39 -10.63
N VAL A 35 -1.05 11.06 -10.61
CA VAL A 35 -0.73 10.30 -11.83
C VAL A 35 -1.88 10.35 -12.83
N ILE A 36 -3.14 10.33 -12.39
CA ILE A 36 -4.29 10.49 -13.30
C ILE A 36 -4.17 11.83 -14.05
N GLY A 37 -3.93 12.92 -13.35
CA GLY A 37 -3.82 14.25 -13.95
C GLY A 37 -2.65 14.36 -14.94
N GLU A 38 -1.49 13.85 -14.58
CA GLU A 38 -0.27 13.87 -15.40
C GLU A 38 -0.38 13.00 -16.67
N GLN A 39 -1.06 11.86 -16.58
CA GLN A 39 -1.07 10.83 -17.63
C GLN A 39 -2.26 10.90 -18.58
N GLY A 40 -3.05 11.97 -18.54
CA GLY A 40 -4.15 12.18 -19.48
C GLY A 40 -5.54 12.24 -18.88
N GLY A 41 -5.63 12.37 -17.54
CA GLY A 41 -6.90 12.59 -16.85
C GLY A 41 -7.87 11.43 -17.01
N GLY A 42 -9.10 11.72 -17.46
CA GLY A 42 -10.14 10.73 -17.65
C GLY A 42 -9.78 9.60 -18.62
N ALA A 43 -8.92 9.87 -19.61
CA ALA A 43 -8.46 8.83 -20.54
C ALA A 43 -7.56 7.81 -19.81
N PHE A 44 -6.65 8.27 -18.96
CA PHE A 44 -5.83 7.39 -18.14
C PHE A 44 -6.67 6.59 -17.13
N LEU A 45 -7.69 7.22 -16.54
CA LEU A 45 -8.59 6.55 -15.60
C LEU A 45 -9.29 5.34 -16.24
N LEU A 46 -9.73 5.45 -17.50
CA LEU A 46 -10.31 4.33 -18.23
C LEU A 46 -9.30 3.20 -18.44
N VAL A 47 -8.07 3.53 -18.86
CA VAL A 47 -6.99 2.55 -19.01
C VAL A 47 -6.70 1.87 -17.68
N TYR A 48 -6.57 2.64 -16.60
CA TYR A 48 -6.30 2.12 -15.26
C TYR A 48 -7.38 1.14 -14.77
N VAL A 49 -8.66 1.52 -14.89
CA VAL A 49 -9.79 0.63 -14.52
C VAL A 49 -9.81 -0.63 -15.38
N THR A 50 -9.50 -0.51 -16.67
CA THR A 50 -9.41 -1.67 -17.58
C THR A 50 -8.29 -2.62 -17.16
N VAL A 51 -7.11 -2.10 -16.82
CA VAL A 51 -5.98 -2.89 -16.32
C VAL A 51 -6.32 -3.54 -14.98
N LEU A 52 -6.97 -2.82 -14.06
CA LEU A 52 -7.46 -3.38 -12.80
C LEU A 52 -8.40 -4.57 -13.04
N ALA A 53 -9.35 -4.44 -13.94
CA ALA A 53 -10.34 -5.50 -14.20
C ALA A 53 -9.72 -6.71 -14.92
N LEU A 54 -8.89 -6.48 -15.93
CA LEU A 54 -8.40 -7.55 -16.81
C LEU A 54 -7.10 -8.20 -16.32
N VAL A 55 -6.27 -7.50 -15.57
CA VAL A 55 -4.97 -7.99 -15.10
C VAL A 55 -5.01 -8.26 -13.60
N VAL A 56 -5.31 -7.24 -12.81
CA VAL A 56 -5.26 -7.33 -11.34
C VAL A 56 -6.33 -8.26 -10.80
N GLY A 57 -7.56 -8.16 -11.29
CA GLY A 57 -8.68 -8.99 -10.83
C GLY A 57 -8.40 -10.48 -10.94
N PRO A 58 -8.07 -11.02 -12.12
CA PRO A 58 -7.72 -12.43 -12.27
C PRO A 58 -6.52 -12.88 -11.42
N VAL A 59 -5.47 -12.05 -11.33
CA VAL A 59 -4.28 -12.37 -10.51
C VAL A 59 -4.66 -12.42 -9.04
N LEU A 60 -5.41 -11.45 -8.54
CA LEU A 60 -5.87 -11.42 -7.15
C LEU A 60 -6.73 -12.66 -6.81
N ILE A 61 -7.65 -13.04 -7.71
CA ILE A 61 -8.46 -14.25 -7.53
C ILE A 61 -7.57 -15.49 -7.47
N ALA A 62 -6.57 -15.60 -8.36
CA ALA A 62 -5.64 -16.73 -8.36
C ALA A 62 -4.82 -16.78 -7.06
N GLU A 63 -4.34 -15.66 -6.56
CA GLU A 63 -3.57 -15.57 -5.32
C GLU A 63 -4.42 -15.95 -4.10
N LEU A 64 -5.62 -15.39 -3.97
CA LEU A 64 -6.55 -15.73 -2.89
C LEU A 64 -6.94 -17.22 -2.93
N THR A 65 -7.11 -17.79 -4.12
CA THR A 65 -7.40 -19.21 -4.30
C THR A 65 -6.22 -20.05 -3.83
N MET A 66 -5.00 -19.73 -4.26
CA MET A 66 -3.79 -20.43 -3.82
C MET A 66 -3.61 -20.36 -2.31
N GLY A 67 -3.82 -19.17 -1.71
CA GLY A 67 -3.76 -18.98 -0.27
C GLY A 67 -4.81 -19.81 0.48
N SER A 68 -6.03 -19.86 -0.02
CA SER A 68 -7.14 -20.61 0.60
C SER A 68 -6.95 -22.13 0.54
N ILE A 69 -6.34 -22.64 -0.52
CA ILE A 69 -6.02 -24.07 -0.70
C ILE A 69 -4.80 -24.44 0.13
N GLY A 70 -3.75 -23.62 0.08
CA GLY A 70 -2.46 -23.94 0.71
C GLY A 70 -2.47 -23.81 2.24
N ARG A 71 -3.19 -22.83 2.79
CA ARG A 71 -3.31 -22.51 4.23
C ARG A 71 -1.98 -22.59 4.99
N SER A 72 -0.91 -22.15 4.37
CA SER A 72 0.45 -22.26 4.86
C SER A 72 1.25 -21.00 4.48
N SER A 73 2.55 -20.99 4.77
CA SER A 73 3.46 -19.96 4.26
C SER A 73 3.41 -19.88 2.71
N PRO A 74 3.81 -18.78 2.07
CA PRO A 74 3.86 -18.67 0.60
C PRO A 74 4.60 -19.83 -0.06
N MET A 75 5.73 -20.26 0.53
CA MET A 75 6.49 -21.43 0.05
C MET A 75 5.69 -22.72 0.17
N GLY A 76 5.05 -22.95 1.30
CA GLY A 76 4.26 -24.15 1.56
C GLY A 76 3.02 -24.22 0.70
N SER A 77 2.30 -23.10 0.54
CA SER A 77 1.10 -23.02 -0.30
C SER A 77 1.40 -23.33 -1.77
N ILE A 78 2.46 -22.71 -2.32
CA ILE A 78 2.87 -22.99 -3.71
C ILE A 78 3.35 -24.44 -3.88
N GLN A 79 4.12 -24.96 -2.93
CA GLN A 79 4.56 -26.36 -2.95
C GLN A 79 3.37 -27.32 -2.93
N TRP A 80 2.38 -27.05 -2.08
CA TRP A 80 1.18 -27.87 -1.97
C TRP A 80 0.35 -27.85 -3.26
N VAL A 81 0.09 -26.68 -3.81
CA VAL A 81 -0.65 -26.53 -5.09
C VAL A 81 0.11 -27.18 -6.23
N ALA A 82 1.44 -27.04 -6.30
CA ALA A 82 2.27 -27.69 -7.29
C ALA A 82 2.19 -29.23 -7.19
N SER A 83 2.20 -29.77 -5.98
CA SER A 83 2.06 -31.23 -5.77
C SER A 83 0.69 -31.76 -6.19
N LEU A 84 -0.41 -31.00 -5.91
CA LEU A 84 -1.76 -31.35 -6.38
C LEU A 84 -1.86 -31.34 -7.90
N ALA A 85 -1.12 -30.45 -8.57
CA ALA A 85 -1.05 -30.37 -10.03
C ALA A 85 -0.05 -31.36 -10.65
N GLY A 86 0.56 -32.26 -9.89
CA GLY A 86 1.57 -33.19 -10.36
C GLY A 86 2.86 -32.53 -10.85
N ARG A 87 3.15 -31.33 -10.35
CA ARG A 87 4.34 -30.54 -10.71
C ARG A 87 5.47 -30.70 -9.69
N ASP A 88 6.70 -30.34 -10.11
CA ASP A 88 7.90 -30.39 -9.27
C ASP A 88 7.76 -29.48 -8.04
N THR A 89 8.19 -29.97 -6.88
CA THR A 89 8.24 -29.22 -5.62
C THR A 89 9.20 -28.03 -5.65
N ARG A 90 10.06 -27.92 -6.67
CA ARG A 90 10.93 -26.75 -6.90
C ARG A 90 10.15 -25.44 -7.08
N TRP A 91 8.88 -25.49 -7.45
CA TRP A 91 8.01 -24.31 -7.52
C TRP A 91 7.93 -23.53 -6.20
N ARG A 92 8.24 -24.17 -5.06
CA ARG A 92 8.34 -23.49 -3.73
C ARG A 92 9.27 -22.27 -3.74
N TRP A 93 10.28 -22.25 -4.62
CA TRP A 93 11.23 -21.13 -4.70
C TRP A 93 10.60 -19.84 -5.17
N ILE A 94 9.48 -19.89 -5.90
CA ILE A 94 8.68 -18.69 -6.23
C ILE A 94 8.14 -18.05 -4.95
N GLY A 95 7.65 -18.87 -4.01
CA GLY A 95 7.22 -18.35 -2.69
C GLY A 95 8.36 -17.76 -1.86
N ALA A 96 9.58 -18.32 -1.96
CA ALA A 96 10.75 -17.73 -1.32
C ALA A 96 11.12 -16.39 -1.95
N LEU A 97 11.09 -16.29 -3.27
CA LEU A 97 11.33 -15.03 -3.99
C LEU A 97 10.30 -13.97 -3.60
N GLN A 98 9.03 -14.34 -3.53
CA GLN A 98 7.96 -13.45 -3.08
C GLN A 98 8.21 -12.93 -1.65
N ALA A 99 8.63 -13.79 -0.73
CA ALA A 99 8.97 -13.39 0.63
C ALA A 99 10.17 -12.44 0.67
N ALA A 100 11.21 -12.71 -0.12
CA ALA A 100 12.39 -11.85 -0.24
C ALA A 100 12.04 -10.46 -0.83
N LEU A 101 11.23 -10.42 -1.89
CA LEU A 101 10.74 -9.16 -2.48
C LEU A 101 9.89 -8.38 -1.48
N ALA A 102 9.02 -9.05 -0.73
CA ALA A 102 8.20 -8.42 0.30
C ALA A 102 9.07 -7.79 1.41
N PHE A 103 10.14 -8.47 1.83
CA PHE A 103 11.09 -7.94 2.80
C PHE A 103 11.85 -6.72 2.23
N MET A 104 12.30 -6.80 0.99
CA MET A 104 12.96 -5.68 0.32
C MET A 104 12.04 -4.45 0.21
N ILE A 105 10.79 -4.63 -0.18
CA ILE A 105 9.81 -3.54 -0.24
C ILE A 105 9.57 -2.95 1.15
N ALA A 106 9.43 -3.79 2.17
CA ALA A 106 9.24 -3.34 3.55
C ALA A 106 10.42 -2.49 4.04
N THR A 107 11.66 -2.87 3.72
CA THR A 107 12.85 -2.08 4.06
C THR A 107 12.91 -0.75 3.31
N LEU A 108 12.53 -0.72 2.03
CA LEU A 108 12.46 0.52 1.26
C LEU A 108 11.38 1.48 1.80
N LEU A 109 10.27 0.95 2.31
CA LEU A 109 9.19 1.76 2.90
C LEU A 109 9.57 2.36 4.27
N LEU A 110 10.62 1.89 4.93
CA LEU A 110 11.10 2.51 6.17
C LEU A 110 11.60 3.94 5.96
N VAL A 111 12.21 4.24 4.80
CA VAL A 111 12.72 5.59 4.51
C VAL A 111 11.60 6.64 4.50
N PRO A 112 10.55 6.53 3.68
CA PRO A 112 9.45 7.50 3.70
C PRO A 112 8.71 7.50 5.04
N LEU A 113 8.68 6.38 5.77
CA LEU A 113 8.07 6.32 7.10
C LEU A 113 8.86 7.17 8.11
N VAL A 114 10.19 7.09 8.13
CA VAL A 114 11.05 7.93 8.97
C VAL A 114 10.85 9.40 8.63
N LEU A 115 10.93 9.76 7.35
CA LEU A 115 10.73 11.15 6.91
C LEU A 115 9.34 11.68 7.30
N SER A 116 8.29 10.87 7.16
CA SER A 116 6.94 11.26 7.58
C SER A 116 6.83 11.47 9.09
N ALA A 117 7.50 10.64 9.88
CA ALA A 117 7.53 10.79 11.33
C ALA A 117 8.29 12.07 11.74
N GLU A 118 9.42 12.36 11.11
CA GLU A 118 10.21 13.57 11.37
C GLU A 118 9.46 14.85 10.98
N VAL A 119 8.82 14.86 9.80
CA VAL A 119 7.93 15.97 9.41
C VAL A 119 6.82 16.17 10.43
N SER A 120 6.19 15.08 10.88
CA SER A 120 5.12 15.14 11.86
C SER A 120 5.60 15.69 13.21
N LEU A 121 6.78 15.28 13.67
CA LEU A 121 7.41 15.78 14.88
C LEU A 121 7.79 17.26 14.75
N TYR A 122 8.34 17.65 13.61
CA TYR A 122 8.70 19.03 13.31
C TYR A 122 7.45 19.93 13.35
N LEU A 123 6.38 19.53 12.65
CA LEU A 123 5.12 20.24 12.62
C LEU A 123 4.44 20.29 14.00
N TYR A 124 4.54 19.24 14.80
CA TYR A 124 3.97 19.22 16.16
C TYR A 124 4.66 20.20 17.12
N ASN A 125 5.97 20.39 16.97
CA ASN A 125 6.78 21.26 17.83
C ASN A 125 6.91 22.71 17.33
N GLY A 126 6.48 23.00 16.09
CA GLY A 126 6.63 24.30 15.46
C GLY A 126 5.35 25.16 15.47
N ASP A 127 5.52 26.44 15.19
CA ASP A 127 4.41 27.36 14.96
C ASP A 127 3.82 27.16 13.55
N TRP A 128 2.56 26.78 13.47
CA TRP A 128 1.88 26.32 12.24
C TRP A 128 1.63 27.44 11.22
N ASP A 129 1.64 28.71 11.64
CA ASP A 129 1.16 29.82 10.82
C ASP A 129 2.10 30.29 9.70
N SER A 130 3.32 29.75 9.61
CA SER A 130 4.33 30.28 8.67
C SER A 130 5.24 29.24 7.97
N VAL A 131 4.97 27.93 8.11
CA VAL A 131 5.89 26.91 7.60
C VAL A 131 5.69 26.67 6.12
N SER A 132 6.68 27.04 5.29
CA SER A 132 6.69 26.76 3.86
C SER A 132 7.22 25.34 3.56
N ALA A 133 6.82 24.75 2.42
CA ALA A 133 7.33 23.45 1.98
C ALA A 133 8.87 23.44 1.82
N SER A 134 9.46 24.55 1.39
CA SER A 134 10.91 24.70 1.27
C SER A 134 11.62 24.69 2.62
N GLU A 135 11.00 25.24 3.65
CA GLU A 135 11.52 25.23 5.00
C GLU A 135 11.51 23.85 5.62
N ILE A 136 10.45 23.08 5.41
CA ILE A 136 10.38 21.67 5.81
C ILE A 136 11.51 20.87 5.15
N ILE A 137 11.71 21.03 3.83
CA ILE A 137 12.75 20.31 3.09
C ILE A 137 14.15 20.70 3.61
N ASN A 138 14.40 21.98 3.84
CA ASN A 138 15.68 22.44 4.37
C ASN A 138 15.95 21.91 5.78
N THR A 139 14.94 21.92 6.64
CA THR A 139 15.06 21.38 8.01
C THR A 139 15.32 19.88 8.00
N LEU A 140 14.59 19.13 7.18
CA LEU A 140 14.82 17.68 7.03
C LEU A 140 16.22 17.35 6.52
N SER A 141 16.75 18.16 5.59
CA SER A 141 18.11 17.99 5.07
C SER A 141 19.19 18.36 6.08
N ALA A 142 18.86 19.14 7.10
CA ALA A 142 19.77 19.57 8.17
C ALA A 142 19.74 18.65 9.41
N ILE A 143 18.81 17.68 9.49
CA ILE A 143 18.74 16.72 10.60
C ILE A 143 19.99 15.84 10.58
N GLU A 144 20.64 15.71 11.74
CA GLU A 144 21.81 14.86 11.85
C GLU A 144 21.43 13.38 11.65
N SER A 145 22.32 12.62 11.03
CA SER A 145 22.12 11.18 10.79
C SER A 145 21.85 10.36 12.05
N ALA A 146 22.33 10.84 13.20
CA ALA A 146 22.06 10.22 14.51
C ALA A 146 20.59 10.31 14.93
N ASP A 147 19.90 11.41 14.60
CA ASP A 147 18.48 11.61 14.92
C ASP A 147 17.61 10.77 13.99
N HIS A 148 17.93 10.70 12.71
CA HIS A 148 17.28 9.74 11.79
C HIS A 148 17.38 8.30 12.30
N LEU A 149 18.54 7.88 12.81
CA LEU A 149 18.72 6.54 13.37
C LEU A 149 17.91 6.31 14.64
N ARG A 150 17.72 7.34 15.49
CA ARG A 150 16.85 7.23 16.68
C ARG A 150 15.40 7.02 16.28
N VAL A 151 14.87 7.85 15.38
CA VAL A 151 13.49 7.73 14.87
C VAL A 151 13.30 6.36 14.20
N LEU A 152 14.22 5.93 13.37
CA LEU A 152 14.22 4.61 12.75
C LEU A 152 14.20 3.50 13.80
N GLY A 153 15.05 3.59 14.83
CA GLY A 153 15.10 2.62 15.91
C GLY A 153 13.78 2.49 16.68
N VAL A 154 13.13 3.60 16.99
CA VAL A 154 11.80 3.65 17.62
C VAL A 154 10.76 3.02 16.71
N LEU A 155 10.74 3.35 15.41
CA LEU A 155 9.78 2.78 14.46
C LEU A 155 9.97 1.27 14.30
N ILE A 156 11.20 0.79 14.20
CA ILE A 156 11.48 -0.64 14.14
C ILE A 156 11.01 -1.33 15.42
N ALA A 157 11.28 -0.75 16.59
CA ALA A 157 10.81 -1.30 17.87
C ALA A 157 9.28 -1.37 17.92
N LEU A 158 8.57 -0.33 17.47
CA LEU A 158 7.11 -0.32 17.36
C LEU A 158 6.58 -1.42 16.43
N VAL A 159 7.21 -1.60 15.27
CA VAL A 159 6.84 -2.66 14.32
C VAL A 159 7.04 -4.04 14.92
N ILE A 160 8.18 -4.25 15.62
CA ILE A 160 8.46 -5.53 16.31
C ILE A 160 7.40 -5.79 17.37
N VAL A 161 7.14 -4.82 18.25
CA VAL A 161 6.12 -4.95 19.30
C VAL A 161 4.73 -5.21 18.72
N ALA A 162 4.36 -4.49 17.66
CA ALA A 162 3.10 -4.70 16.97
C ALA A 162 2.99 -6.10 16.32
N ALA A 163 4.11 -6.68 15.89
CA ALA A 163 4.16 -8.00 15.28
C ALA A 163 4.10 -9.17 16.29
N LEU A 164 4.41 -8.94 17.56
CA LEU A 164 4.45 -10.00 18.61
C LEU A 164 3.14 -10.81 18.72
N PRO A 165 1.94 -10.21 18.66
CA PRO A 165 0.68 -10.95 18.75
C PRO A 165 0.39 -11.86 17.55
N GLY A 166 1.20 -11.77 16.50
CA GLY A 166 1.01 -12.50 15.25
C GLY A 166 0.25 -11.70 14.16
N PRO A 167 0.39 -12.13 12.90
CA PRO A 167 -0.05 -11.36 11.74
C PRO A 167 -1.58 -11.13 11.72
N GLN A 168 -2.37 -12.07 12.21
CA GLN A 168 -3.83 -11.95 12.23
C GLN A 168 -4.31 -10.83 13.17
N VAL A 169 -3.66 -10.69 14.33
CA VAL A 169 -4.02 -9.64 15.31
C VAL A 169 -3.59 -8.28 14.79
N VAL A 170 -2.40 -8.19 14.18
CA VAL A 170 -1.91 -6.94 13.55
C VAL A 170 -2.87 -6.47 12.46
N LEU A 171 -3.29 -7.36 11.58
CA LEU A 171 -4.22 -7.04 10.49
C LEU A 171 -5.61 -6.66 11.01
N LEU A 172 -6.07 -7.31 12.08
CA LEU A 172 -7.33 -6.96 12.74
C LEU A 172 -7.26 -5.56 13.34
N LEU A 173 -6.18 -5.26 14.07
CA LEU A 173 -5.97 -3.92 14.65
C LEU A 173 -5.82 -2.87 13.55
N ALA A 174 -5.06 -3.15 12.50
CA ALA A 174 -4.93 -2.27 11.35
C ALA A 174 -6.29 -2.00 10.69
N GLY A 175 -7.10 -3.03 10.45
CA GLY A 175 -8.42 -2.85 9.88
C GLY A 175 -9.38 -2.04 10.75
N TRP A 176 -9.40 -2.28 12.06
CA TRP A 176 -10.36 -1.64 12.96
C TRP A 176 -9.90 -0.28 13.50
N ILE A 177 -8.61 0.01 13.53
CA ILE A 177 -8.05 1.27 14.05
C ILE A 177 -7.58 2.16 12.90
N LEU A 178 -6.67 1.66 12.03
CA LEU A 178 -6.08 2.50 11.00
C LEU A 178 -7.08 2.87 9.91
N MET A 179 -7.96 1.97 9.51
CA MET A 179 -8.93 2.26 8.45
C MET A 179 -9.90 3.39 8.83
N PRO A 180 -10.59 3.39 10.01
CA PRO A 180 -11.41 4.51 10.41
C PRO A 180 -10.61 5.81 10.58
N LEU A 181 -9.37 5.73 11.09
CA LEU A 181 -8.49 6.88 11.23
C LEU A 181 -8.14 7.50 9.87
N ILE A 182 -7.75 6.68 8.89
CA ILE A 182 -7.44 7.14 7.52
C ILE A 182 -8.68 7.78 6.89
N LEU A 183 -9.86 7.18 7.06
CA LEU A 183 -11.11 7.75 6.55
C LEU A 183 -11.42 9.10 7.19
N LEU A 184 -11.24 9.22 8.51
CA LEU A 184 -11.44 10.49 9.22
C LEU A 184 -10.46 11.57 8.72
N MET A 185 -9.17 11.23 8.59
CA MET A 185 -8.15 12.15 8.07
C MET A 185 -8.43 12.56 6.62
N THR A 186 -8.82 11.59 5.78
CA THR A 186 -9.19 11.88 4.38
C THR A 186 -10.42 12.76 4.30
N TYR A 187 -11.42 12.53 5.15
CA TYR A 187 -12.62 13.37 5.24
C TYR A 187 -12.29 14.79 5.67
N SER A 188 -11.44 14.96 6.69
CA SER A 188 -10.98 16.27 7.15
C SER A 188 -10.19 17.01 6.07
N ALA A 189 -9.27 16.32 5.39
CA ALA A 189 -8.49 16.88 4.30
C ALA A 189 -9.39 17.28 3.10
N LEU A 190 -10.41 16.48 2.80
CA LEU A 190 -11.38 16.78 1.76
C LEU A 190 -12.21 18.02 2.13
N GLY A 191 -12.67 18.14 3.39
CA GLY A 191 -13.38 19.34 3.88
C GLY A 191 -12.55 20.61 3.69
N TYR A 192 -11.29 20.58 4.12
CA TYR A 192 -10.34 21.67 3.91
C TYR A 192 -10.13 22.00 2.44
N ALA A 193 -9.97 20.98 1.59
CA ALA A 193 -9.78 21.18 0.16
C ALA A 193 -11.01 21.80 -0.53
N PHE A 194 -12.23 21.55 -0.05
CA PHE A 194 -13.44 22.18 -0.55
C PHE A 194 -13.55 23.66 -0.14
N GLU A 195 -12.99 24.04 1.01
CA GLU A 195 -13.03 25.43 1.49
C GLU A 195 -11.96 26.32 0.82
N VAL A 196 -10.77 25.78 0.59
CA VAL A 196 -9.59 26.57 0.14
C VAL A 196 -9.20 26.27 -1.29
N GLY A 197 -9.57 25.08 -1.82
CA GLY A 197 -9.14 24.59 -3.13
C GLY A 197 -9.99 25.07 -4.29
N ASP A 198 -9.40 25.10 -5.49
CA ASP A 198 -10.14 25.29 -6.74
C ASP A 198 -10.67 23.95 -7.25
N ILE A 199 -11.92 23.67 -6.89
CA ILE A 199 -12.61 22.42 -7.29
C ILE A 199 -12.75 22.32 -8.82
N SER A 200 -12.93 23.45 -9.53
CA SER A 200 -13.06 23.46 -10.97
C SER A 200 -11.76 23.05 -11.64
N ALA A 201 -10.64 23.63 -11.19
CA ALA A 201 -9.30 23.25 -11.67
C ALA A 201 -8.98 21.79 -11.35
N ALA A 202 -9.32 21.30 -10.16
CA ALA A 202 -9.11 19.91 -9.77
C ALA A 202 -9.92 18.92 -10.63
N ASN A 203 -11.20 19.24 -10.90
CA ASN A 203 -12.04 18.44 -11.78
C ASN A 203 -11.50 18.42 -13.22
N GLU A 204 -11.09 19.58 -13.74
CA GLU A 204 -10.48 19.64 -15.07
C GLU A 204 -9.17 18.84 -15.13
N TRP A 205 -8.33 18.93 -14.08
CA TRP A 205 -7.09 18.18 -13.99
C TRP A 205 -7.29 16.66 -14.00
N ILE A 206 -8.25 16.17 -13.22
CA ILE A 206 -8.45 14.72 -13.01
C ILE A 206 -9.33 14.11 -14.11
N PHE A 207 -10.40 14.79 -14.54
CA PHE A 207 -11.42 14.17 -15.39
C PHE A 207 -11.40 14.61 -16.84
N LYS A 208 -10.64 15.66 -17.20
CA LYS A 208 -10.53 16.07 -18.61
C LYS A 208 -9.93 14.94 -19.44
N TYR A 209 -10.64 14.57 -20.51
CA TYR A 209 -10.22 13.48 -21.39
C TYR A 209 -9.14 13.95 -22.35
N ARG A 210 -7.91 13.47 -22.19
CA ARG A 210 -6.70 13.84 -22.96
C ARG A 210 -6.03 12.60 -23.53
N PRO A 211 -6.58 11.96 -24.58
CA PRO A 211 -6.06 10.69 -25.09
C PRO A 211 -4.67 10.81 -25.74
N GLU A 212 -4.30 11.97 -26.24
CA GLU A 212 -2.98 12.25 -26.83
C GLU A 212 -1.84 12.05 -25.80
N GLN A 213 -2.10 12.26 -24.53
CA GLN A 213 -1.10 12.07 -23.46
C GLN A 213 -0.86 10.59 -23.17
N LEU A 214 -1.81 9.70 -23.45
CA LEU A 214 -1.65 8.25 -23.25
C LEU A 214 -0.52 7.67 -24.09
N THR A 215 -0.30 8.20 -25.29
CA THR A 215 0.72 7.69 -26.23
C THR A 215 2.11 8.26 -25.96
N GLN A 216 2.19 9.43 -25.35
CA GLN A 216 3.46 10.14 -25.13
C GLN A 216 4.14 9.80 -23.81
N SER A 217 3.38 9.41 -22.78
CA SER A 217 3.83 9.37 -21.40
C SER A 217 4.08 7.98 -20.82
N GLY A 218 3.96 6.91 -21.61
CA GLY A 218 4.04 5.54 -21.05
C GLY A 218 2.89 5.23 -20.09
N ALA A 219 1.71 5.80 -20.33
CA ALA A 219 0.53 5.70 -19.48
C ALA A 219 0.13 4.24 -19.16
N VAL A 220 0.27 3.33 -20.13
CA VAL A 220 0.00 1.89 -19.91
C VAL A 220 0.99 1.31 -18.88
N THR A 221 2.28 1.68 -18.97
CA THR A 221 3.29 1.25 -18.00
C THR A 221 3.01 1.84 -16.62
N ALA A 222 2.59 3.11 -16.55
CA ALA A 222 2.19 3.75 -15.30
C ALA A 222 0.94 3.10 -14.70
N ALA A 223 -0.07 2.76 -15.53
CA ALA A 223 -1.26 2.05 -15.10
C ALA A 223 -0.94 0.65 -14.58
N LEU A 224 -0.07 -0.09 -15.27
CA LEU A 224 0.41 -1.40 -14.82
C LEU A 224 1.19 -1.27 -13.50
N ALA A 225 2.11 -0.33 -13.40
CA ALA A 225 2.90 -0.12 -12.19
C ALA A 225 2.01 0.23 -10.98
N LEU A 226 1.03 1.13 -11.16
CA LEU A 226 0.05 1.48 -10.13
C LEU A 226 -0.85 0.30 -9.75
N SER A 227 -1.28 -0.48 -10.73
CA SER A 227 -2.16 -1.63 -10.51
C SER A 227 -1.43 -2.79 -9.83
N LEU A 228 -0.13 -3.01 -10.11
CA LEU A 228 0.68 -4.04 -9.47
C LEU A 228 0.88 -3.81 -7.96
N ILE A 229 0.83 -2.56 -7.51
CA ILE A 229 0.89 -2.24 -6.07
C ILE A 229 -0.30 -2.89 -5.35
N HIS A 230 -1.47 -2.92 -5.96
CA HIS A 230 -2.66 -3.57 -5.38
C HIS A 230 -2.59 -5.10 -5.35
N ILE A 231 -1.76 -5.72 -6.20
CA ILE A 231 -1.57 -7.18 -6.22
C ILE A 231 -0.60 -7.62 -5.12
N SER A 232 0.46 -6.86 -4.89
CA SER A 232 1.51 -7.27 -3.96
C SER A 232 1.10 -7.21 -2.48
N GLU A 233 0.07 -6.45 -2.14
CA GLU A 233 -0.39 -6.25 -0.76
C GLU A 233 -1.34 -7.36 -0.26
N PRO A 234 -2.36 -7.84 -1.01
CA PRO A 234 -3.29 -8.87 -0.54
C PRO A 234 -2.69 -10.26 -0.38
N THR A 235 -1.61 -10.60 -1.09
CA THR A 235 -0.99 -11.92 -1.01
C THR A 235 -0.51 -12.30 0.38
N ARG A 236 -0.21 -11.32 1.22
CA ARG A 236 0.16 -11.54 2.62
C ARG A 236 -1.04 -11.93 3.50
N LEU A 237 -2.26 -11.62 3.07
CA LEU A 237 -3.48 -11.86 3.83
C LEU A 237 -4.10 -13.23 3.56
N GLY A 238 -3.84 -13.81 2.39
CA GLY A 238 -4.33 -15.14 2.00
C GLY A 238 -3.53 -16.30 2.59
N ALA A 239 -2.33 -16.02 3.05
CA ALA A 239 -1.47 -17.01 3.68
C ALA A 239 -1.61 -16.97 5.21
#